data_de49c4393a38fce0ae8dfb4d6ffef5e7
#
_entry.id   de49c4393a38fce0ae8dfb4d6ffef5e7
#
_cell.length_a   1.000
_cell.length_b   1.000
_cell.length_c   1.000
_cell.angle_alpha   90.00
_cell.angle_beta   90.00
_cell.angle_gamma   90.00
#
_symmetry.space_group_name_H-M   'P 1'
#
loop_
_entity.id
_entity.type
_entity.pdbx_description
1 polymer ?
#
loop_
_entity_poly.entity_id
_entity_poly.type
_entity_poly.pdbx_seq_one_letter_code
_entity_poly.pdbx_strand_id
1 'polypeptide(L)'
;DVIVVSSVSCIYGMGNPSAFYENVILLRMGQRIAMNVLLKRLVDSLYSRNDVAPTRGNFRVKGDTVDVFLAYSDDVLRINFWDDEIDSIEEIDGITGMRQANFDEYKIYPANLFLTSKETQEIAIRQIQDDLVQQVALFKEQGKALEAQRLEERVSYDIEMIRELGHCSGIENYSRYFDGREAGTRPYCLLDFFPEDYLIIIDESHVSVPQIRAMYGGDRSRKESLVNYGFRLPAAMDNRPLKFEEFQQLAHQVIYVSATPADYEMEQAGGTYVDQVIRPTGLLDPPIEVRDTDFPVDDLLEEIRIAIKNNERTLVTTLSKRMAEELTEYLIGLGISTAYIHSDVDTLERVRIMEELRAGVYDVLVGVNLLREGLDLPEVALVAILDADKEGFLRDRRSMTQTAGRAARNVNGRVIMYAKKITESMQQTIDETNRRRLKQMAYNEEHGITPTQVKKNNAVSQLGKMGMERSEAAQATSAPLRGAQYYAALEKGKNPRMVAEPSVAYGKSKENTTIAAHNLTPEERGERIEQLRAAMKK
;
A
#
# COMPACT_ATOMS: atom_id res chain seq x y z
N ASP A 1 -19.56 -18.47 -2.06
CA ASP A 1 -19.10 -17.52 -1.04
C ASP A 1 -17.82 -16.85 -1.53
N VAL A 2 -17.69 -15.53 -1.32
CA VAL A 2 -16.53 -14.75 -1.75
C VAL A 2 -15.92 -14.07 -0.52
N ILE A 3 -14.57 -14.10 -0.42
CA ILE A 3 -13.82 -13.35 0.59
C ILE A 3 -13.03 -12.26 -0.12
N VAL A 4 -13.26 -11.01 0.28
CA VAL A 4 -12.52 -9.86 -0.25
C VAL A 4 -11.54 -9.36 0.80
N VAL A 5 -10.26 -9.28 0.45
CA VAL A 5 -9.21 -8.70 1.30
C VAL A 5 -8.83 -7.34 0.74
N SER A 6 -8.96 -6.30 1.54
CA SER A 6 -8.67 -4.94 1.10
C SER A 6 -8.02 -4.10 2.22
N SER A 7 -7.38 -3.01 1.83
CA SER A 7 -6.90 -2.01 2.79
C SER A 7 -8.02 -1.04 3.19
N VAL A 8 -7.77 -0.17 4.15
CA VAL A 8 -8.69 0.90 4.56
C VAL A 8 -9.13 1.81 3.39
N SER A 9 -8.38 1.82 2.28
CA SER A 9 -8.75 2.55 1.07
C SER A 9 -10.05 2.08 0.42
N CYS A 10 -10.62 0.93 0.81
CA CYS A 10 -11.92 0.44 0.36
C CYS A 10 -13.10 1.39 0.66
N ILE A 11 -12.93 2.31 1.61
CA ILE A 11 -13.95 3.34 1.94
C ILE A 11 -13.83 4.60 1.07
N TYR A 12 -12.86 4.64 0.13
CA TYR A 12 -12.71 5.77 -0.80
C TYR A 12 -13.70 5.67 -1.95
N GLY A 13 -14.01 6.82 -2.56
CA GLY A 13 -14.96 6.92 -3.67
C GLY A 13 -14.63 6.00 -4.85
N MET A 14 -15.61 5.24 -5.30
CA MET A 14 -15.59 4.36 -6.46
C MET A 14 -16.74 4.74 -7.42
N GLY A 15 -16.82 4.08 -8.57
CA GLY A 15 -17.92 4.24 -9.50
C GLY A 15 -19.25 3.72 -8.94
N ASN A 16 -20.34 4.08 -9.61
CA ASN A 16 -21.71 3.66 -9.25
C ASN A 16 -21.90 2.16 -9.52
N PRO A 17 -22.24 1.34 -8.52
CA PRO A 17 -22.47 -0.10 -8.70
C PRO A 17 -23.56 -0.42 -9.71
N SER A 18 -24.69 0.32 -9.70
CA SER A 18 -25.79 0.07 -10.61
C SER A 18 -25.38 0.28 -12.08
N ALA A 19 -24.68 1.39 -12.36
CA ALA A 19 -24.16 1.67 -13.69
C ALA A 19 -23.15 0.60 -14.14
N PHE A 20 -22.34 0.08 -13.22
CA PHE A 20 -21.40 -0.99 -13.50
C PHE A 20 -22.12 -2.29 -13.89
N TYR A 21 -23.10 -2.72 -13.09
CA TYR A 21 -23.83 -3.96 -13.35
C TYR A 21 -24.74 -3.89 -14.59
N GLU A 22 -25.31 -2.75 -14.91
CA GLU A 22 -26.13 -2.55 -16.12
C GLU A 22 -25.31 -2.71 -17.42
N ASN A 23 -24.01 -2.49 -17.37
CA ASN A 23 -23.11 -2.60 -18.51
C ASN A 23 -22.31 -3.92 -18.56
N VAL A 24 -22.68 -4.92 -17.75
CA VAL A 24 -22.15 -6.28 -17.87
C VAL A 24 -22.70 -6.93 -19.14
N ILE A 25 -21.82 -7.45 -19.98
CA ILE A 25 -22.19 -8.13 -21.21
C ILE A 25 -22.27 -9.63 -20.92
N LEU A 26 -23.49 -10.16 -20.93
CA LEU A 26 -23.73 -11.59 -20.82
C LEU A 26 -23.74 -12.20 -22.23
N LEU A 27 -22.89 -13.19 -22.46
CA LEU A 27 -22.78 -13.97 -23.68
C LEU A 27 -23.12 -15.43 -23.40
N ARG A 28 -23.78 -16.08 -24.37
CA ARG A 28 -24.11 -17.51 -24.32
C ARG A 28 -23.75 -18.16 -25.64
N MET A 29 -23.23 -19.37 -25.58
CA MET A 29 -23.03 -20.21 -26.75
C MET A 29 -24.38 -20.46 -27.45
N GLY A 30 -24.44 -20.37 -28.78
CA GLY A 30 -25.67 -20.45 -29.57
C GLY A 30 -26.54 -19.15 -29.53
N GLN A 31 -26.09 -18.10 -28.88
CA GLN A 31 -26.80 -16.83 -28.85
C GLN A 31 -26.72 -16.15 -30.23
N ARG A 32 -27.88 -15.76 -30.77
CA ARG A 32 -27.95 -14.93 -31.97
C ARG A 32 -27.76 -13.46 -31.64
N ILE A 33 -26.63 -12.92 -32.03
CA ILE A 33 -26.23 -11.53 -31.89
C ILE A 33 -25.28 -11.16 -33.02
N ALA A 34 -25.60 -10.13 -33.78
CA ALA A 34 -24.67 -9.67 -34.81
C ALA A 34 -23.36 -9.18 -34.17
N MET A 35 -22.22 -9.53 -34.79
CA MET A 35 -20.90 -9.16 -34.26
C MET A 35 -20.77 -7.65 -33.99
N ASN A 36 -21.26 -6.79 -34.88
CA ASN A 36 -21.22 -5.35 -34.71
C ASN A 36 -21.98 -4.85 -33.47
N VAL A 37 -23.03 -5.57 -33.03
CA VAL A 37 -23.77 -5.26 -31.80
C VAL A 37 -22.90 -5.59 -30.58
N LEU A 38 -22.18 -6.73 -30.60
CA LEU A 38 -21.21 -7.06 -29.55
C LEU A 38 -20.09 -6.02 -29.49
N LEU A 39 -19.50 -5.66 -30.64
CA LEU A 39 -18.45 -4.65 -30.68
C LEU A 39 -18.90 -3.30 -30.11
N LYS A 40 -20.14 -2.89 -30.42
CA LYS A 40 -20.72 -1.67 -29.84
C LYS A 40 -20.85 -1.79 -28.32
N ARG A 41 -21.37 -2.92 -27.80
CA ARG A 41 -21.47 -3.14 -26.35
C ARG A 41 -20.11 -3.11 -25.67
N LEU A 42 -19.06 -3.68 -26.29
CA LEU A 42 -17.70 -3.60 -25.76
C LEU A 42 -17.21 -2.15 -25.67
N VAL A 43 -17.44 -1.33 -26.70
CA VAL A 43 -17.11 0.10 -26.67
C VAL A 43 -17.91 0.84 -25.61
N ASP A 44 -19.21 0.57 -25.50
CA ASP A 44 -20.08 1.17 -24.47
C ASP A 44 -19.63 0.74 -23.04
N SER A 45 -19.02 -0.45 -22.89
CA SER A 45 -18.38 -0.93 -21.64
C SER A 45 -16.91 -0.50 -21.50
N LEU A 46 -16.48 0.55 -22.24
CA LEU A 46 -15.15 1.19 -22.21
C LEU A 46 -13.99 0.31 -22.66
N TYR A 47 -14.25 -0.77 -23.42
CA TYR A 47 -13.19 -1.47 -24.16
C TYR A 47 -12.84 -0.70 -25.44
N SER A 48 -11.57 -0.59 -25.77
CA SER A 48 -11.12 0.06 -26.99
C SER A 48 -10.59 -0.95 -28.01
N ARG A 49 -10.85 -0.71 -29.31
CA ARG A 49 -10.36 -1.58 -30.37
C ARG A 49 -8.87 -1.34 -30.62
N ASN A 50 -8.09 -2.40 -30.57
CA ASN A 50 -6.66 -2.37 -30.91
C ASN A 50 -6.27 -3.70 -31.56
N ASP A 51 -6.15 -3.69 -32.89
CA ASP A 51 -5.88 -4.91 -33.66
C ASP A 51 -4.38 -5.23 -33.73
N VAL A 52 -3.47 -4.29 -33.39
CA VAL A 52 -2.03 -4.41 -33.55
C VAL A 52 -1.34 -4.92 -32.29
N ALA A 53 -1.53 -4.23 -31.18
CA ALA A 53 -0.89 -4.54 -29.90
C ALA A 53 -1.90 -4.39 -28.76
N PRO A 54 -2.89 -5.29 -28.67
CA PRO A 54 -3.93 -5.21 -27.65
C PRO A 54 -3.34 -5.46 -26.25
N THR A 55 -3.84 -4.69 -25.30
CA THR A 55 -3.53 -4.80 -23.86
C THR A 55 -4.83 -4.97 -23.08
N ARG A 56 -4.77 -5.16 -21.77
CA ARG A 56 -5.97 -5.23 -20.91
C ARG A 56 -6.90 -4.03 -21.18
N GLY A 57 -8.21 -4.30 -21.29
CA GLY A 57 -9.23 -3.31 -21.65
C GLY A 57 -9.33 -3.04 -23.14
N ASN A 58 -8.65 -3.82 -23.99
CA ASN A 58 -8.81 -3.75 -25.43
C ASN A 58 -9.59 -4.96 -25.98
N PHE A 59 -10.05 -4.85 -27.21
CA PHE A 59 -10.47 -5.98 -28.02
C PHE A 59 -9.88 -5.87 -29.42
N ARG A 60 -9.73 -7.02 -30.09
CA ARG A 60 -9.34 -7.08 -31.50
C ARG A 60 -10.30 -7.97 -32.28
N VAL A 61 -10.41 -7.73 -33.59
CA VAL A 61 -11.27 -8.49 -34.48
C VAL A 61 -10.42 -9.12 -35.59
N LYS A 62 -10.57 -10.42 -35.80
CA LYS A 62 -9.91 -11.17 -36.90
C LYS A 62 -10.92 -12.07 -37.57
N GLY A 63 -11.45 -11.67 -38.75
CA GLY A 63 -12.51 -12.40 -39.42
C GLY A 63 -13.76 -12.51 -38.52
N ASP A 64 -14.20 -13.74 -38.30
CA ASP A 64 -15.36 -14.06 -37.47
C ASP A 64 -15.02 -14.26 -35.98
N THR A 65 -13.83 -13.84 -35.55
CA THR A 65 -13.34 -13.99 -34.17
C THR A 65 -13.13 -12.63 -33.51
N VAL A 66 -13.63 -12.50 -32.28
CA VAL A 66 -13.40 -11.35 -31.42
C VAL A 66 -12.60 -11.82 -30.20
N ASP A 67 -11.40 -11.28 -30.02
CA ASP A 67 -10.57 -11.50 -28.84
C ASP A 67 -10.72 -10.30 -27.89
N VAL A 68 -11.23 -10.52 -26.68
CA VAL A 68 -11.39 -9.50 -25.64
C VAL A 68 -10.30 -9.68 -24.59
N PHE A 69 -9.43 -8.70 -24.44
CA PHE A 69 -8.38 -8.64 -23.42
C PHE A 69 -9.01 -8.07 -22.16
N LEU A 70 -9.37 -8.96 -21.25
CA LEU A 70 -10.13 -8.60 -20.05
C LEU A 70 -9.37 -7.59 -19.19
N ALA A 71 -10.07 -6.55 -18.71
CA ALA A 71 -9.44 -5.50 -17.89
C ALA A 71 -8.98 -6.02 -16.51
N TYR A 72 -9.56 -7.11 -16.04
CA TYR A 72 -9.42 -7.69 -14.71
C TYR A 72 -8.67 -9.04 -14.68
N SER A 73 -8.23 -9.57 -15.84
CA SER A 73 -7.46 -10.82 -15.96
C SER A 73 -6.33 -10.67 -16.98
N ASP A 74 -5.33 -11.56 -16.92
CA ASP A 74 -4.29 -11.70 -17.95
C ASP A 74 -4.76 -12.56 -19.12
N ASP A 75 -5.85 -13.29 -18.93
CA ASP A 75 -6.42 -14.17 -19.95
C ASP A 75 -7.23 -13.38 -20.97
N VAL A 76 -7.35 -13.96 -22.15
CA VAL A 76 -8.08 -13.38 -23.28
C VAL A 76 -9.31 -14.21 -23.54
N LEU A 77 -10.46 -13.57 -23.59
CA LEU A 77 -11.71 -14.21 -23.97
C LEU A 77 -11.84 -14.17 -25.50
N ARG A 78 -11.82 -15.34 -26.13
CA ARG A 78 -12.06 -15.51 -27.57
C ARG A 78 -13.50 -15.89 -27.82
N ILE A 79 -14.17 -15.15 -28.70
CA ILE A 79 -15.55 -15.36 -29.11
C ILE A 79 -15.55 -15.64 -30.61
N ASN A 80 -15.88 -16.84 -30.98
CA ASN A 80 -16.00 -17.26 -32.38
C ASN A 80 -17.46 -17.12 -32.83
N PHE A 81 -17.67 -16.56 -34.02
CA PHE A 81 -18.96 -16.40 -34.63
C PHE A 81 -19.14 -17.32 -35.82
N TRP A 82 -20.34 -17.84 -35.98
CA TRP A 82 -20.80 -18.45 -37.22
C TRP A 82 -21.98 -17.61 -37.72
N ASP A 83 -21.74 -16.77 -38.73
CA ASP A 83 -22.68 -15.72 -39.17
C ASP A 83 -23.06 -14.79 -37.99
N ASP A 84 -24.32 -14.69 -37.62
CA ASP A 84 -24.82 -13.89 -36.47
C ASP A 84 -25.05 -14.74 -35.20
N GLU A 85 -24.39 -15.87 -35.06
CA GLU A 85 -24.52 -16.75 -33.89
C GLU A 85 -23.16 -16.99 -33.24
N ILE A 86 -23.11 -16.96 -31.89
CA ILE A 86 -21.90 -17.29 -31.13
C ILE A 86 -21.70 -18.82 -31.16
N ASP A 87 -20.67 -19.27 -31.87
CA ASP A 87 -20.32 -20.67 -32.03
C ASP A 87 -19.57 -21.21 -30.80
N SER A 88 -18.60 -20.42 -30.28
CA SER A 88 -17.87 -20.82 -29.08
C SER A 88 -17.37 -19.60 -28.29
N ILE A 89 -17.20 -19.80 -26.98
CA ILE A 89 -16.62 -18.85 -26.03
C ILE A 89 -15.47 -19.56 -25.34
N GLU A 90 -14.25 -19.09 -25.57
CA GLU A 90 -13.01 -19.76 -25.14
C GLU A 90 -12.14 -18.79 -24.34
N GLU A 91 -11.51 -19.27 -23.27
CA GLU A 91 -10.41 -18.59 -22.61
C GLU A 91 -9.10 -19.07 -23.21
N ILE A 92 -8.27 -18.14 -23.63
CA ILE A 92 -6.98 -18.42 -24.24
C ILE A 92 -5.86 -17.69 -23.50
N ASP A 93 -4.69 -18.28 -23.47
CA ASP A 93 -3.47 -17.61 -23.03
C ASP A 93 -3.11 -16.46 -23.99
N GLY A 94 -2.93 -15.26 -23.47
CA GLY A 94 -2.71 -14.05 -24.27
C GLY A 94 -1.39 -14.04 -25.05
N ILE A 95 -0.41 -14.85 -24.64
CA ILE A 95 0.93 -14.93 -25.24
C ILE A 95 1.00 -16.08 -26.25
N THR A 96 0.59 -17.28 -25.84
CA THR A 96 0.71 -18.49 -26.67
C THR A 96 -0.50 -18.69 -27.58
N GLY A 97 -1.65 -18.10 -27.26
CA GLY A 97 -2.93 -18.29 -27.92
C GLY A 97 -3.53 -19.68 -27.68
N MET A 98 -2.96 -20.48 -26.77
CA MET A 98 -3.46 -21.79 -26.42
C MET A 98 -4.76 -21.69 -25.61
N ARG A 99 -5.75 -22.52 -25.98
CA ARG A 99 -7.02 -22.61 -25.29
C ARG A 99 -6.80 -23.21 -23.88
N GLN A 100 -7.36 -22.54 -22.88
CA GLN A 100 -7.33 -22.96 -21.47
C GLN A 100 -8.68 -23.54 -21.02
N ALA A 101 -9.78 -22.87 -21.40
CA ALA A 101 -11.13 -23.27 -21.00
C ALA A 101 -12.17 -22.95 -22.09
N ASN A 102 -13.35 -23.60 -22.01
CA ASN A 102 -14.55 -23.29 -22.79
C ASN A 102 -15.70 -22.97 -21.84
N PHE A 103 -16.60 -22.08 -22.28
CA PHE A 103 -17.75 -21.66 -21.51
C PHE A 103 -19.03 -21.75 -22.35
N ASP A 104 -20.11 -22.22 -21.71
CA ASP A 104 -21.46 -22.11 -22.27
C ASP A 104 -22.06 -20.73 -22.08
N GLU A 105 -21.64 -20.06 -21.00
CA GLU A 105 -22.03 -18.71 -20.65
C GLU A 105 -20.84 -17.96 -20.05
N TYR A 106 -20.66 -16.69 -20.44
CA TYR A 106 -19.61 -15.83 -19.88
C TYR A 106 -20.10 -14.40 -19.65
N LYS A 107 -19.64 -13.77 -18.56
CA LYS A 107 -19.94 -12.36 -18.24
C LYS A 107 -18.69 -11.51 -18.42
N ILE A 108 -18.74 -10.58 -19.37
CA ILE A 108 -17.68 -9.58 -19.55
C ILE A 108 -18.06 -8.37 -18.71
N TYR A 109 -17.21 -8.06 -17.74
CA TYR A 109 -17.37 -6.86 -16.92
C TYR A 109 -16.76 -5.64 -17.62
N PRO A 110 -17.26 -4.42 -17.34
CA PRO A 110 -16.72 -3.19 -17.92
C PRO A 110 -15.21 -3.01 -17.67
N ALA A 111 -14.55 -2.34 -18.61
CA ALA A 111 -13.11 -2.08 -18.51
C ALA A 111 -12.74 -1.01 -17.47
N ASN A 112 -13.70 -0.20 -17.00
CA ASN A 112 -13.49 0.82 -15.98
C ASN A 112 -14.69 0.87 -15.02
N LEU A 113 -14.41 1.28 -13.77
CA LEU A 113 -15.44 1.45 -12.74
C LEU A 113 -16.27 2.73 -12.91
N PHE A 114 -15.72 3.76 -13.55
CA PHE A 114 -16.42 5.03 -13.82
C PHE A 114 -17.09 4.98 -15.18
N LEU A 115 -18.19 4.25 -15.23
CA LEU A 115 -18.98 4.03 -16.44
C LEU A 115 -20.25 4.88 -16.38
N THR A 116 -20.61 5.50 -17.51
CA THR A 116 -21.83 6.29 -17.61
C THR A 116 -22.39 6.26 -19.03
N SER A 117 -23.71 6.40 -19.19
CA SER A 117 -24.31 6.50 -20.51
C SER A 117 -23.88 7.80 -21.23
N LYS A 118 -23.92 7.80 -22.57
CA LYS A 118 -23.61 9.02 -23.35
C LYS A 118 -24.49 10.20 -22.97
N GLU A 119 -25.75 9.95 -22.69
CA GLU A 119 -26.70 10.99 -22.27
C GLU A 119 -26.30 11.58 -20.91
N THR A 120 -25.99 10.72 -19.94
CA THR A 120 -25.50 11.16 -18.63
C THR A 120 -24.15 11.87 -18.74
N GLN A 121 -23.27 11.41 -19.64
CA GLN A 121 -21.99 12.05 -19.91
C GLN A 121 -22.16 13.47 -20.45
N GLU A 122 -23.08 13.69 -21.41
CA GLU A 122 -23.38 15.04 -21.94
C GLU A 122 -23.96 15.97 -20.87
N ILE A 123 -24.82 15.45 -20.00
CA ILE A 123 -25.36 16.21 -18.86
C ILE A 123 -24.24 16.60 -17.91
N ALA A 124 -23.38 15.63 -17.54
CA ALA A 124 -22.24 15.85 -16.67
C ALA A 124 -21.28 16.90 -17.23
N ILE A 125 -20.96 16.83 -18.54
CA ILE A 125 -20.08 17.82 -19.20
C ILE A 125 -20.68 19.23 -19.12
N ARG A 126 -21.97 19.39 -19.32
CA ARG A 126 -22.65 20.72 -19.20
C ARG A 126 -22.52 21.26 -17.77
N GLN A 127 -22.79 20.40 -16.75
CA GLN A 127 -22.66 20.79 -15.35
C GLN A 127 -21.22 21.15 -14.98
N ILE A 128 -20.22 20.40 -15.49
CA ILE A 128 -18.80 20.71 -15.31
C ILE A 128 -18.46 22.07 -15.92
N GLN A 129 -18.98 22.37 -17.12
CA GLN A 129 -18.77 23.66 -17.79
C GLN A 129 -19.40 24.82 -17.01
N ASP A 130 -20.61 24.64 -16.50
CA ASP A 130 -21.30 25.65 -15.70
C ASP A 130 -20.55 25.96 -14.41
N ASP A 131 -20.12 24.93 -13.68
CA ASP A 131 -19.31 25.08 -12.46
C ASP A 131 -17.93 25.69 -12.77
N LEU A 132 -17.32 25.37 -13.92
CA LEU A 132 -16.07 25.98 -14.35
C LEU A 132 -16.23 27.49 -14.55
N VAL A 133 -17.25 27.92 -15.28
CA VAL A 133 -17.52 29.34 -15.53
C VAL A 133 -17.69 30.10 -14.21
N GLN A 134 -18.49 29.55 -13.30
CA GLN A 134 -18.73 30.15 -11.98
C GLN A 134 -17.42 30.26 -11.16
N GLN A 135 -16.62 29.17 -11.10
CA GLN A 135 -15.41 29.15 -10.32
C GLN A 135 -14.31 30.06 -10.89
N VAL A 136 -14.20 30.15 -12.22
CA VAL A 136 -13.27 31.07 -12.91
C VAL A 136 -13.67 32.52 -12.67
N ALA A 137 -14.97 32.84 -12.72
CA ALA A 137 -15.47 34.18 -12.38
C ALA A 137 -15.13 34.54 -10.93
N LEU A 138 -15.37 33.65 -9.98
CA LEU A 138 -15.06 33.84 -8.58
C LEU A 138 -13.54 34.09 -8.36
N PHE A 139 -12.68 33.34 -9.01
CA PHE A 139 -11.23 33.58 -8.91
C PHE A 139 -10.81 34.92 -9.49
N LYS A 140 -11.41 35.34 -10.61
CA LYS A 140 -11.14 36.66 -11.21
C LYS A 140 -11.58 37.80 -10.29
N GLU A 141 -12.74 37.70 -9.65
CA GLU A 141 -13.24 38.66 -8.65
C GLU A 141 -12.33 38.76 -7.43
N GLN A 142 -11.73 37.64 -7.01
CA GLN A 142 -10.75 37.57 -5.92
C GLN A 142 -9.33 38.02 -6.31
N GLY A 143 -9.11 38.43 -7.55
CA GLY A 143 -7.78 38.80 -8.04
C GLY A 143 -6.83 37.65 -8.28
N LYS A 144 -7.32 36.40 -8.29
CA LYS A 144 -6.57 35.16 -8.49
C LYS A 144 -6.53 34.75 -9.97
N ALA A 145 -5.90 35.59 -10.80
CA ALA A 145 -5.90 35.39 -12.25
C ALA A 145 -5.15 34.10 -12.67
N LEU A 146 -4.09 33.74 -11.98
CA LEU A 146 -3.29 32.54 -12.27
C LEU A 146 -4.05 31.25 -11.96
N GLU A 147 -4.77 31.22 -10.83
CA GLU A 147 -5.65 30.10 -10.44
C GLU A 147 -6.82 29.95 -11.41
N ALA A 148 -7.40 31.06 -11.86
CA ALA A 148 -8.46 31.07 -12.85
C ALA A 148 -7.99 30.45 -14.18
N GLN A 149 -6.86 30.90 -14.70
CA GLN A 149 -6.29 30.39 -15.95
C GLN A 149 -5.95 28.90 -15.84
N ARG A 150 -5.29 28.48 -14.77
CA ARG A 150 -4.90 27.07 -14.53
C ARG A 150 -6.12 26.17 -14.50
N LEU A 151 -7.18 26.58 -13.80
CA LEU A 151 -8.40 25.80 -13.70
C LEU A 151 -9.08 25.67 -15.07
N GLU A 152 -9.18 26.79 -15.82
CA GLU A 152 -9.80 26.82 -17.13
C GLU A 152 -9.08 25.92 -18.13
N GLU A 153 -7.74 26.00 -18.21
CA GLU A 153 -6.92 25.15 -19.07
C GLU A 153 -7.07 23.66 -18.72
N ARG A 154 -6.98 23.34 -17.44
CA ARG A 154 -7.05 21.96 -16.97
C ARG A 154 -8.41 21.33 -17.23
N VAL A 155 -9.49 21.99 -16.84
CA VAL A 155 -10.84 21.44 -16.96
C VAL A 155 -11.29 21.37 -18.43
N SER A 156 -10.91 22.36 -19.26
CA SER A 156 -11.20 22.31 -20.70
C SER A 156 -10.53 21.11 -21.37
N TYR A 157 -9.26 20.85 -21.04
CA TYR A 157 -8.56 19.65 -21.51
C TYR A 157 -9.22 18.36 -21.04
N ASP A 158 -9.60 18.29 -19.76
CA ASP A 158 -10.28 17.10 -19.22
C ASP A 158 -11.63 16.86 -19.92
N ILE A 159 -12.38 17.91 -20.24
CA ILE A 159 -13.65 17.82 -20.99
C ILE A 159 -13.45 17.29 -22.41
N GLU A 160 -12.39 17.74 -23.11
CA GLU A 160 -12.05 17.21 -24.45
C GLU A 160 -11.74 15.71 -24.37
N MET A 161 -10.92 15.30 -23.41
CA MET A 161 -10.59 13.89 -23.21
C MET A 161 -11.81 13.04 -22.90
N ILE A 162 -12.74 13.55 -22.09
CA ILE A 162 -14.00 12.85 -21.77
C ILE A 162 -14.87 12.71 -23.03
N ARG A 163 -14.96 13.74 -23.89
CA ARG A 163 -15.73 13.68 -25.13
C ARG A 163 -15.17 12.68 -26.14
N GLU A 164 -13.85 12.71 -26.34
CA GLU A 164 -13.20 11.92 -27.38
C GLU A 164 -12.97 10.45 -26.95
N LEU A 165 -12.56 10.24 -25.70
CA LEU A 165 -12.15 8.93 -25.19
C LEU A 165 -13.09 8.31 -24.16
N GLY A 166 -14.12 9.05 -23.70
CA GLY A 166 -15.01 8.62 -22.64
C GLY A 166 -14.42 8.75 -21.22
N HIS A 167 -13.15 9.12 -21.08
CA HIS A 167 -12.48 9.27 -19.78
C HIS A 167 -11.36 10.30 -19.82
N CYS A 168 -10.91 10.77 -18.64
CA CYS A 168 -9.71 11.59 -18.48
C CYS A 168 -8.91 11.13 -17.26
N SER A 169 -7.66 11.57 -17.18
CA SER A 169 -6.82 11.34 -15.99
C SER A 169 -7.38 12.12 -14.80
N GLY A 170 -7.79 11.42 -13.73
CA GLY A 170 -8.42 12.02 -12.57
C GLY A 170 -9.94 12.20 -12.72
N ILE A 171 -10.59 11.38 -13.57
CA ILE A 171 -12.05 11.40 -13.80
C ILE A 171 -12.83 11.27 -12.49
N GLU A 172 -12.27 10.62 -11.47
CA GLU A 172 -12.86 10.50 -10.14
C GLU A 172 -13.17 11.86 -9.49
N ASN A 173 -12.45 12.93 -9.85
CA ASN A 173 -12.71 14.27 -9.35
C ASN A 173 -14.00 14.88 -9.90
N TYR A 174 -14.58 14.25 -10.93
CA TYR A 174 -15.84 14.61 -11.58
C TYR A 174 -16.96 13.60 -11.25
N SER A 175 -16.70 12.59 -10.41
CA SER A 175 -17.62 11.47 -10.11
C SER A 175 -19.03 11.95 -9.73
N ARG A 176 -19.14 13.05 -8.96
CA ARG A 176 -20.42 13.63 -8.55
C ARG A 176 -21.36 13.90 -9.73
N TYR A 177 -20.83 14.44 -10.84
CA TYR A 177 -21.62 14.77 -12.02
C TYR A 177 -22.06 13.52 -12.77
N PHE A 178 -21.17 12.53 -12.88
CA PHE A 178 -21.47 11.26 -13.54
C PHE A 178 -22.43 10.38 -12.75
N ASP A 179 -22.38 10.46 -11.43
CA ASP A 179 -23.30 9.73 -10.55
C ASP A 179 -24.65 10.46 -10.37
N GLY A 180 -24.77 11.71 -10.82
CA GLY A 180 -25.97 12.56 -10.59
C GLY A 180 -26.20 12.88 -9.11
N ARG A 181 -25.14 12.83 -8.27
CA ARG A 181 -25.25 13.07 -6.83
C ARG A 181 -25.27 14.56 -6.50
N GLU A 182 -26.02 14.91 -5.46
CA GLU A 182 -25.98 16.26 -4.89
C GLU A 182 -24.64 16.55 -4.21
N ALA A 183 -24.23 17.82 -4.17
CA ALA A 183 -23.01 18.25 -3.50
C ALA A 183 -23.02 17.86 -2.02
N GLY A 184 -21.91 17.33 -1.53
CA GLY A 184 -21.74 16.93 -0.13
C GLY A 184 -22.29 15.54 0.22
N THR A 185 -23.01 14.86 -0.66
CA THR A 185 -23.46 13.48 -0.44
C THR A 185 -22.27 12.51 -0.44
N ARG A 186 -22.43 11.36 0.23
CA ARG A 186 -21.39 10.36 0.25
C ARG A 186 -21.16 9.75 -1.15
N PRO A 187 -19.91 9.47 -1.54
CA PRO A 187 -19.63 8.68 -2.74
C PRO A 187 -19.99 7.21 -2.53
N TYR A 188 -20.16 6.49 -3.63
CA TYR A 188 -20.11 5.03 -3.58
C TYR A 188 -18.70 4.55 -3.24
N CYS A 189 -18.59 3.43 -2.54
CA CYS A 189 -17.32 2.81 -2.19
C CYS A 189 -17.37 1.29 -2.41
N LEU A 190 -16.31 0.57 -2.11
CA LEU A 190 -16.28 -0.89 -2.29
C LEU A 190 -17.42 -1.59 -1.55
N LEU A 191 -17.83 -1.09 -0.37
CA LEU A 191 -18.90 -1.69 0.42
C LEU A 191 -20.28 -1.63 -0.28
N ASP A 192 -20.50 -0.69 -1.18
CA ASP A 192 -21.74 -0.59 -1.97
C ASP A 192 -21.87 -1.69 -3.06
N PHE A 193 -20.79 -2.42 -3.35
CA PHE A 193 -20.79 -3.56 -4.28
C PHE A 193 -21.14 -4.89 -3.60
N PHE A 194 -21.21 -4.91 -2.27
CA PHE A 194 -21.58 -6.10 -1.51
C PHE A 194 -23.11 -6.26 -1.45
N PRO A 195 -23.61 -7.50 -1.26
CA PRO A 195 -25.02 -7.71 -0.92
C PRO A 195 -25.33 -7.08 0.46
N GLU A 196 -26.62 -6.90 0.79
CA GLU A 196 -27.02 -6.30 2.08
C GLU A 196 -26.53 -7.11 3.28
N ASP A 197 -26.45 -8.42 3.16
CA ASP A 197 -25.96 -9.34 4.21
C ASP A 197 -24.50 -9.70 3.97
N TYR A 198 -23.59 -8.92 4.56
CA TYR A 198 -22.16 -9.17 4.54
C TYR A 198 -21.53 -8.92 5.92
N LEU A 199 -20.43 -9.60 6.16
CA LEU A 199 -19.64 -9.49 7.37
C LEU A 199 -18.35 -8.72 7.11
N ILE A 200 -18.07 -7.70 7.91
CA ILE A 200 -16.78 -7.01 7.93
C ILE A 200 -15.92 -7.59 9.05
N ILE A 201 -14.70 -7.98 8.73
CA ILE A 201 -13.68 -8.34 9.71
C ILE A 201 -12.59 -7.26 9.64
N ILE A 202 -12.44 -6.49 10.72
CA ILE A 202 -11.45 -5.42 10.82
C ILE A 202 -10.24 -5.96 11.57
N ASP A 203 -9.19 -6.29 10.81
CA ASP A 203 -7.93 -6.71 11.40
C ASP A 203 -7.14 -5.51 11.94
N GLU A 204 -6.37 -5.75 13.02
CA GLU A 204 -5.67 -4.71 13.79
C GLU A 204 -6.57 -3.49 14.07
N SER A 205 -7.79 -3.76 14.54
CA SER A 205 -8.87 -2.77 14.66
C SER A 205 -8.48 -1.53 15.47
N HIS A 206 -7.63 -1.70 16.49
CA HIS A 206 -7.08 -0.61 17.31
C HIS A 206 -6.25 0.43 16.51
N VAL A 207 -5.82 0.08 15.29
CA VAL A 207 -5.15 0.98 14.33
C VAL A 207 -6.08 1.31 13.17
N SER A 208 -6.77 0.32 12.61
CA SER A 208 -7.60 0.47 11.42
C SER A 208 -8.80 1.39 11.68
N VAL A 209 -9.46 1.29 12.83
CA VAL A 209 -10.61 2.16 13.17
C VAL A 209 -10.20 3.64 13.33
N PRO A 210 -9.14 3.99 14.07
CA PRO A 210 -8.64 5.36 14.08
C PRO A 210 -8.22 5.88 12.70
N GLN A 211 -7.66 5.02 11.84
CA GLN A 211 -7.29 5.38 10.47
C GLN A 211 -8.53 5.71 9.62
N ILE A 212 -9.58 4.87 9.68
CA ILE A 212 -10.87 5.14 9.02
C ILE A 212 -11.41 6.50 9.46
N ARG A 213 -11.39 6.79 10.76
CA ARG A 213 -11.87 8.05 11.34
C ARG A 213 -11.07 9.27 10.86
N ALA A 214 -9.76 9.16 10.75
CA ALA A 214 -8.88 10.27 10.36
C ALA A 214 -8.85 10.54 8.85
N MET A 215 -9.18 9.54 8.02
CA MET A 215 -8.96 9.56 6.58
C MET A 215 -9.71 10.70 5.88
N TYR A 216 -10.97 10.95 6.26
CA TYR A 216 -11.78 12.04 5.71
C TYR A 216 -11.15 13.42 5.96
N GLY A 217 -10.69 13.70 7.19
CA GLY A 217 -10.10 14.99 7.52
C GLY A 217 -8.81 15.27 6.76
N GLY A 218 -7.95 14.27 6.62
CA GLY A 218 -6.70 14.38 5.86
C GLY A 218 -6.92 14.61 4.37
N ASP A 219 -7.87 13.87 3.76
CA ASP A 219 -8.21 14.04 2.34
C ASP A 219 -8.83 15.41 2.07
N ARG A 220 -9.74 15.84 2.92
CA ARG A 220 -10.41 17.14 2.83
C ARG A 220 -9.39 18.28 2.84
N SER A 221 -8.48 18.31 3.79
CA SER A 221 -7.47 19.38 3.90
C SER A 221 -6.59 19.47 2.64
N ARG A 222 -6.19 18.31 2.08
CA ARG A 222 -5.44 18.26 0.83
C ARG A 222 -6.25 18.82 -0.35
N LYS A 223 -7.51 18.43 -0.47
CA LYS A 223 -8.38 18.86 -1.58
C LYS A 223 -8.79 20.31 -1.51
N GLU A 224 -9.03 20.84 -0.30
CA GLU A 224 -9.25 22.28 -0.10
C GLU A 224 -8.08 23.10 -0.67
N SER A 225 -6.85 22.65 -0.44
CA SER A 225 -5.69 23.30 -1.05
C SER A 225 -5.71 23.22 -2.57
N LEU A 226 -6.03 22.05 -3.16
CA LEU A 226 -6.09 21.87 -4.61
C LEU A 226 -7.18 22.75 -5.26
N VAL A 227 -8.33 22.88 -4.63
CA VAL A 227 -9.42 23.75 -5.10
C VAL A 227 -9.06 25.22 -4.96
N ASN A 228 -8.55 25.65 -3.81
CA ASN A 228 -8.19 27.04 -3.53
C ASN A 228 -7.08 27.60 -4.42
N TYR A 229 -6.20 26.72 -4.93
CA TYR A 229 -5.13 27.08 -5.86
C TYR A 229 -5.44 26.77 -7.32
N GLY A 230 -6.70 26.49 -7.67
CA GLY A 230 -7.14 26.31 -9.06
C GLY A 230 -6.64 25.03 -9.75
N PHE A 231 -6.31 23.98 -9.01
CA PHE A 231 -5.93 22.68 -9.58
C PHE A 231 -7.12 21.76 -9.82
N ARG A 232 -8.25 21.99 -9.14
CA ARG A 232 -9.47 21.18 -9.24
C ARG A 232 -10.71 22.05 -9.04
N LEU A 233 -11.84 21.61 -9.64
CA LEU A 233 -13.15 22.17 -9.32
C LEU A 233 -13.59 21.81 -7.89
N PRO A 234 -14.48 22.60 -7.27
CA PRO A 234 -15.05 22.28 -5.95
C PRO A 234 -15.66 20.88 -5.86
N ALA A 235 -16.21 20.34 -6.95
CA ALA A 235 -16.77 18.99 -7.02
C ALA A 235 -15.76 17.88 -6.66
N ALA A 236 -14.46 18.14 -6.81
CA ALA A 236 -13.43 17.20 -6.39
C ALA A 236 -13.48 16.89 -4.88
N MET A 237 -14.08 17.79 -4.07
CA MET A 237 -14.31 17.56 -2.64
C MET A 237 -15.30 16.42 -2.36
N ASP A 238 -16.16 16.08 -3.32
CA ASP A 238 -17.18 15.04 -3.21
C ASP A 238 -16.65 13.64 -3.59
N ASN A 239 -15.50 13.54 -4.23
CA ASN A 239 -14.74 12.29 -4.35
C ASN A 239 -13.85 12.11 -3.11
N ARG A 240 -14.35 11.53 -2.08
CA ARG A 240 -13.77 11.48 -0.75
C ARG A 240 -13.93 10.10 -0.11
N PRO A 241 -13.14 9.76 0.90
CA PRO A 241 -13.46 8.63 1.74
C PRO A 241 -14.75 8.89 2.51
N LEU A 242 -15.38 7.84 2.96
CA LEU A 242 -16.53 7.93 3.86
C LEU A 242 -16.13 8.72 5.13
N LYS A 243 -17.08 9.47 5.66
CA LYS A 243 -17.00 9.91 7.05
C LYS A 243 -17.18 8.70 7.96
N PHE A 244 -16.71 8.79 9.19
CA PHE A 244 -16.78 7.67 10.11
C PHE A 244 -18.23 7.22 10.38
N GLU A 245 -19.16 8.16 10.51
CA GLU A 245 -20.58 7.90 10.70
C GLU A 245 -21.22 7.22 9.48
N GLU A 246 -20.79 7.58 8.26
CA GLU A 246 -21.23 6.94 7.02
C GLU A 246 -20.71 5.49 6.93
N PHE A 247 -19.48 5.26 7.35
CA PHE A 247 -18.92 3.91 7.46
C PHE A 247 -19.72 3.05 8.46
N GLN A 248 -20.04 3.59 9.64
CA GLN A 248 -20.83 2.89 10.65
C GLN A 248 -22.25 2.52 10.15
N GLN A 249 -22.85 3.36 9.31
CA GLN A 249 -24.16 3.06 8.70
C GLN A 249 -24.12 1.90 7.70
N LEU A 250 -22.99 1.69 7.01
CA LEU A 250 -22.81 0.59 6.07
C LEU A 250 -22.34 -0.69 6.78
N ALA A 251 -21.66 -0.57 7.90
CA ALA A 251 -21.05 -1.68 8.63
C ALA A 251 -22.08 -2.34 9.58
N HIS A 252 -22.98 -3.17 9.03
CA HIS A 252 -24.07 -3.79 9.81
C HIS A 252 -23.56 -4.89 10.74
N GLN A 253 -22.63 -5.74 10.29
CA GLN A 253 -22.05 -6.83 11.07
C GLN A 253 -20.54 -6.68 11.04
N VAL A 254 -19.92 -6.51 12.23
CA VAL A 254 -18.48 -6.27 12.35
C VAL A 254 -17.86 -7.18 13.40
N ILE A 255 -16.74 -7.80 13.03
CA ILE A 255 -15.84 -8.45 13.96
C ILE A 255 -14.56 -7.62 14.05
N TYR A 256 -14.25 -7.14 15.24
CA TYR A 256 -12.98 -6.46 15.52
C TYR A 256 -11.94 -7.49 15.95
N VAL A 257 -10.81 -7.53 15.27
CA VAL A 257 -9.68 -8.41 15.60
C VAL A 257 -8.51 -7.55 16.05
N SER A 258 -8.00 -7.80 17.24
CA SER A 258 -6.87 -7.06 17.80
C SER A 258 -6.18 -7.82 18.92
N ALA A 259 -4.86 -7.79 18.97
CA ALA A 259 -4.09 -8.25 20.12
C ALA A 259 -4.20 -7.29 21.32
N THR A 260 -4.54 -6.04 21.07
CA THR A 260 -4.62 -4.95 22.05
C THR A 260 -5.82 -4.05 21.75
N PRO A 261 -7.06 -4.52 21.94
CA PRO A 261 -8.26 -3.76 21.59
C PRO A 261 -8.30 -2.40 22.27
N ALA A 262 -8.87 -1.42 21.58
CA ALA A 262 -9.08 -0.07 22.09
C ALA A 262 -10.44 0.10 22.76
N ASP A 263 -10.65 1.24 23.40
CA ASP A 263 -11.89 1.50 24.15
C ASP A 263 -13.12 1.50 23.22
N TYR A 264 -12.95 1.99 21.98
CA TYR A 264 -14.01 2.00 20.98
C TYR A 264 -14.54 0.59 20.68
N GLU A 265 -13.65 -0.37 20.38
CA GLU A 265 -14.06 -1.75 20.06
C GLU A 265 -14.72 -2.42 21.28
N MET A 266 -14.20 -2.17 22.47
CA MET A 266 -14.76 -2.69 23.72
C MET A 266 -16.16 -2.11 23.99
N GLU A 267 -16.34 -0.81 23.71
CA GLU A 267 -17.62 -0.12 23.83
C GLU A 267 -18.65 -0.67 22.82
N GLN A 268 -18.25 -0.84 21.55
CA GLN A 268 -19.11 -1.40 20.50
C GLN A 268 -19.49 -2.86 20.78
N ALA A 269 -18.60 -3.64 21.40
CA ALA A 269 -18.82 -5.03 21.78
C ALA A 269 -19.55 -5.19 23.13
N GLY A 270 -19.97 -4.09 23.77
CA GLY A 270 -20.62 -4.14 25.09
C GLY A 270 -19.72 -4.73 26.20
N GLY A 271 -18.41 -4.53 26.08
CA GLY A 271 -17.40 -5.06 27.01
C GLY A 271 -17.12 -6.56 26.85
N THR A 272 -17.76 -7.24 25.89
CA THR A 272 -17.60 -8.68 25.65
C THR A 272 -16.56 -8.92 24.54
N TYR A 273 -15.64 -9.85 24.78
CA TYR A 273 -14.67 -10.28 23.77
C TYR A 273 -14.34 -11.77 23.91
N VAL A 274 -13.89 -12.37 22.82
CA VAL A 274 -13.37 -13.75 22.80
C VAL A 274 -11.86 -13.70 22.86
N ASP A 275 -11.29 -14.33 23.87
CA ASP A 275 -9.86 -14.35 24.14
C ASP A 275 -9.20 -15.55 23.44
N GLN A 276 -8.66 -15.33 22.24
CA GLN A 276 -7.98 -16.37 21.46
C GLN A 276 -6.46 -16.34 21.73
N VAL A 277 -6.06 -16.88 22.87
CA VAL A 277 -4.66 -16.89 23.33
C VAL A 277 -3.92 -18.18 22.97
N ILE A 278 -4.64 -19.31 22.92
CA ILE A 278 -4.03 -20.62 22.77
C ILE A 278 -3.42 -20.79 21.36
N ARG A 279 -2.14 -21.17 21.33
CA ARG A 279 -1.41 -21.49 20.11
C ARG A 279 -1.30 -23.00 19.95
N PRO A 280 -1.69 -23.58 18.79
CA PRO A 280 -1.57 -25.02 18.53
C PRO A 280 -0.14 -25.54 18.60
N THR A 281 0.85 -24.68 18.35
CA THR A 281 2.28 -24.99 18.46
C THR A 281 2.80 -25.14 19.89
N GLY A 282 1.99 -24.78 20.87
CA GLY A 282 2.37 -24.76 22.28
C GLY A 282 3.33 -23.64 22.67
N LEU A 283 3.74 -22.76 21.74
CA LEU A 283 4.66 -21.66 22.01
C LEU A 283 4.12 -20.68 23.04
N LEU A 284 4.96 -20.36 24.01
CA LEU A 284 4.63 -19.47 25.12
C LEU A 284 4.90 -18.00 24.74
N ASP A 285 4.15 -17.09 25.35
CA ASP A 285 4.57 -15.68 25.35
C ASP A 285 5.91 -15.51 26.05
N PRO A 286 6.78 -14.60 25.57
CA PRO A 286 8.15 -14.49 26.09
C PRO A 286 8.15 -13.93 27.52
N PRO A 287 9.06 -14.38 28.39
CA PRO A 287 9.28 -13.73 29.68
C PRO A 287 9.81 -12.30 29.43
N ILE A 288 9.34 -11.35 30.25
CA ILE A 288 9.79 -9.95 30.21
C ILE A 288 10.66 -9.71 31.44
N GLU A 289 11.88 -9.27 31.20
CA GLU A 289 12.85 -8.84 32.22
C GLU A 289 13.00 -7.32 32.16
N VAL A 290 12.95 -6.65 33.31
CA VAL A 290 13.26 -5.23 33.43
C VAL A 290 14.65 -5.07 34.02
N ARG A 291 15.50 -4.34 33.32
CA ARG A 291 16.89 -4.07 33.77
C ARG A 291 17.11 -2.59 34.02
N ASP A 292 17.50 -2.29 35.26
CA ASP A 292 18.01 -0.98 35.66
C ASP A 292 19.53 -1.01 35.62
N THR A 293 20.13 -0.43 34.59
CA THR A 293 21.56 -0.34 34.41
C THR A 293 21.96 1.05 33.93
N ASP A 294 23.17 1.50 34.34
CA ASP A 294 23.74 2.75 33.84
C ASP A 294 24.33 2.61 32.43
N PHE A 295 24.55 1.36 31.98
CA PHE A 295 25.18 1.02 30.70
C PHE A 295 24.26 0.10 29.87
N PRO A 296 23.06 0.55 29.46
CA PRO A 296 22.08 -0.31 28.77
C PRO A 296 22.57 -0.82 27.40
N VAL A 297 23.44 -0.06 26.73
CA VAL A 297 23.99 -0.47 25.42
C VAL A 297 25.04 -1.56 25.55
N ASP A 298 25.85 -1.52 26.59
CA ASP A 298 26.89 -2.54 26.84
C ASP A 298 26.23 -3.86 27.26
N ASP A 299 25.23 -3.80 28.15
CA ASP A 299 24.44 -4.96 28.55
C ASP A 299 23.73 -5.59 27.34
N LEU A 300 23.09 -4.74 26.52
CA LEU A 300 22.43 -5.17 25.26
C LEU A 300 23.42 -5.85 24.31
N LEU A 301 24.65 -5.33 24.20
CA LEU A 301 25.69 -5.89 23.34
C LEU A 301 26.06 -7.33 23.76
N GLU A 302 26.15 -7.60 25.04
CA GLU A 302 26.42 -8.97 25.56
C GLU A 302 25.24 -9.90 25.20
N GLU A 303 24.03 -9.47 25.37
CA GLU A 303 22.83 -10.24 25.03
C GLU A 303 22.72 -10.51 23.52
N ILE A 304 23.06 -9.53 22.68
CA ILE A 304 23.15 -9.70 21.22
C ILE A 304 24.19 -10.76 20.86
N ARG A 305 25.38 -10.74 21.50
CA ARG A 305 26.42 -11.75 21.26
C ARG A 305 26.00 -13.17 21.65
N ILE A 306 25.23 -13.30 22.72
CA ILE A 306 24.64 -14.58 23.13
C ILE A 306 23.63 -15.06 22.07
N ALA A 307 22.74 -14.18 21.58
CA ALA A 307 21.77 -14.51 20.53
C ALA A 307 22.47 -14.93 19.23
N ILE A 308 23.49 -14.19 18.79
CA ILE A 308 24.27 -14.53 17.58
C ILE A 308 24.94 -15.92 17.73
N LYS A 309 25.52 -16.21 18.89
CA LYS A 309 26.14 -17.52 19.17
C LYS A 309 25.14 -18.67 19.04
N ASN A 310 23.88 -18.43 19.35
CA ASN A 310 22.79 -19.39 19.23
C ASN A 310 22.13 -19.38 17.82
N ASN A 311 22.64 -18.59 16.88
CA ASN A 311 22.07 -18.36 15.55
C ASN A 311 20.64 -17.79 15.60
N GLU A 312 20.37 -16.94 16.58
CA GLU A 312 19.11 -16.26 16.81
C GLU A 312 19.20 -14.79 16.39
N ARG A 313 18.06 -14.15 16.13
CA ARG A 313 17.98 -12.76 15.72
C ARG A 313 17.47 -11.88 16.84
N THR A 314 17.90 -10.61 16.82
CA THR A 314 17.53 -9.61 17.82
C THR A 314 16.80 -8.44 17.20
N LEU A 315 15.68 -8.01 17.82
CA LEU A 315 15.01 -6.74 17.53
C LEU A 315 15.31 -5.73 18.64
N VAL A 316 15.68 -4.52 18.27
CA VAL A 316 15.93 -3.42 19.22
C VAL A 316 15.03 -2.24 18.88
N THR A 317 14.27 -1.74 19.87
CA THR A 317 13.44 -0.56 19.68
C THR A 317 14.01 0.65 20.40
N THR A 318 14.08 1.78 19.66
CA THR A 318 14.54 3.07 20.15
C THR A 318 13.43 4.12 20.12
N LEU A 319 13.64 5.30 20.71
CA LEU A 319 12.66 6.39 20.73
C LEU A 319 12.76 7.34 19.53
N SER A 320 13.89 7.39 18.85
CA SER A 320 14.11 8.32 17.75
C SER A 320 14.89 7.68 16.60
N LYS A 321 14.72 8.23 15.39
CA LYS A 321 15.47 7.83 14.19
C LYS A 321 16.99 7.98 14.42
N ARG A 322 17.39 9.12 14.98
CA ARG A 322 18.81 9.39 15.27
C ARG A 322 19.42 8.33 16.19
N MET A 323 18.72 7.95 17.26
CA MET A 323 19.18 6.92 18.18
C MET A 323 19.28 5.55 17.49
N ALA A 324 18.34 5.23 16.59
CA ALA A 324 18.41 3.99 15.82
C ALA A 324 19.62 3.98 14.87
N GLU A 325 19.89 5.08 14.20
CA GLU A 325 21.04 5.24 13.31
C GLU A 325 22.36 5.14 14.07
N GLU A 326 22.52 5.90 15.15
CA GLU A 326 23.72 5.91 16.00
C GLU A 326 24.00 4.52 16.61
N LEU A 327 22.97 3.84 17.11
CA LEU A 327 23.11 2.47 17.64
C LEU A 327 23.51 1.48 16.54
N THR A 328 22.92 1.59 15.36
CA THR A 328 23.27 0.73 14.22
C THR A 328 24.72 0.91 13.80
N GLU A 329 25.17 2.16 13.67
CA GLU A 329 26.58 2.47 13.35
C GLU A 329 27.54 1.92 14.41
N TYR A 330 27.19 2.06 15.69
CA TYR A 330 27.97 1.51 16.78
C TYR A 330 28.10 -0.02 16.72
N LEU A 331 26.98 -0.72 16.51
CA LEU A 331 26.98 -2.19 16.40
C LEU A 331 27.76 -2.69 15.18
N ILE A 332 27.63 -2.02 14.03
CA ILE A 332 28.42 -2.32 12.82
C ILE A 332 29.90 -2.11 13.08
N GLY A 333 30.27 -1.05 13.81
CA GLY A 333 31.64 -0.77 14.21
C GLY A 333 32.28 -1.88 15.07
N LEU A 334 31.45 -2.62 15.80
CA LEU A 334 31.86 -3.80 16.60
C LEU A 334 31.78 -5.11 15.82
N GLY A 335 31.52 -5.07 14.50
CA GLY A 335 31.48 -6.25 13.63
C GLY A 335 30.17 -7.03 13.67
N ILE A 336 29.09 -6.46 14.21
CA ILE A 336 27.75 -7.07 14.24
C ILE A 336 26.98 -6.68 12.99
N SER A 337 26.45 -7.66 12.27
CA SER A 337 25.62 -7.43 11.08
C SER A 337 24.27 -6.85 11.48
N THR A 338 24.12 -5.53 11.33
CA THR A 338 22.97 -4.78 11.82
C THR A 338 22.32 -3.98 10.70
N ALA A 339 20.99 -3.99 10.65
CA ALA A 339 20.19 -3.09 9.83
C ALA A 339 19.27 -2.22 10.70
N TYR A 340 18.79 -1.11 10.16
CA TYR A 340 17.75 -0.30 10.81
C TYR A 340 16.57 -0.04 9.89
N ILE A 341 15.39 0.13 10.48
CA ILE A 341 14.16 0.47 9.76
C ILE A 341 13.50 1.69 10.40
N HIS A 342 13.13 2.68 9.56
CA HIS A 342 12.34 3.83 9.95
C HIS A 342 11.28 4.17 8.88
N SER A 343 10.47 5.22 9.12
CA SER A 343 9.34 5.60 8.24
C SER A 343 9.72 5.95 6.80
N ASP A 344 10.97 6.35 6.57
CA ASP A 344 11.44 6.85 5.26
C ASP A 344 12.04 5.73 4.39
N VAL A 345 12.11 4.50 4.91
CA VAL A 345 12.55 3.31 4.15
C VAL A 345 11.42 2.88 3.21
N ASP A 346 11.72 2.77 1.92
CA ASP A 346 10.77 2.32 0.90
C ASP A 346 10.22 0.92 1.21
N THR A 347 9.00 0.65 0.79
CA THR A 347 8.30 -0.62 1.08
C THR A 347 9.08 -1.84 0.56
N LEU A 348 9.66 -1.77 -0.63
CA LEU A 348 10.44 -2.87 -1.20
C LEU A 348 11.75 -3.10 -0.43
N GLU A 349 12.43 -2.02 -0.04
CA GLU A 349 13.63 -2.09 0.78
C GLU A 349 13.33 -2.65 2.18
N ARG A 350 12.19 -2.29 2.76
CA ARG A 350 11.72 -2.86 4.02
C ARG A 350 11.51 -4.37 3.92
N VAL A 351 10.85 -4.86 2.86
CA VAL A 351 10.67 -6.29 2.62
C VAL A 351 12.02 -6.98 2.48
N ARG A 352 12.97 -6.40 1.73
CA ARG A 352 14.32 -6.92 1.56
C ARG A 352 15.06 -7.07 2.90
N ILE A 353 15.11 -6.02 3.72
CA ILE A 353 15.75 -6.03 5.03
C ILE A 353 15.16 -7.15 5.91
N MET A 354 13.84 -7.33 5.86
CA MET A 354 13.16 -8.37 6.62
C MET A 354 13.53 -9.78 6.15
N GLU A 355 13.62 -10.00 4.84
CA GLU A 355 14.05 -11.28 4.28
C GLU A 355 15.54 -11.56 4.55
N GLU A 356 16.38 -10.55 4.47
CA GLU A 356 17.81 -10.65 4.82
C GLU A 356 18.03 -10.95 6.32
N LEU A 357 17.21 -10.38 7.22
CA LEU A 357 17.23 -10.73 8.65
C LEU A 357 16.85 -12.20 8.85
N ARG A 358 15.81 -12.68 8.18
CA ARG A 358 15.39 -14.09 8.23
C ARG A 358 16.43 -15.04 7.66
N ALA A 359 17.07 -14.65 6.57
CA ALA A 359 18.15 -15.41 5.94
C ALA A 359 19.46 -15.41 6.76
N GLY A 360 19.57 -14.54 7.78
CA GLY A 360 20.76 -14.42 8.62
C GLY A 360 21.87 -13.56 8.04
N VAL A 361 21.53 -12.71 7.06
CA VAL A 361 22.46 -11.67 6.58
C VAL A 361 22.64 -10.60 7.65
N TYR A 362 21.56 -10.28 8.37
CA TYR A 362 21.60 -9.45 9.56
C TYR A 362 21.31 -10.26 10.82
N ASP A 363 22.01 -9.94 11.90
CA ASP A 363 21.81 -10.51 13.23
C ASP A 363 20.88 -9.63 14.07
N VAL A 364 20.92 -8.32 13.83
CA VAL A 364 20.19 -7.32 14.61
C VAL A 364 19.41 -6.41 13.67
N LEU A 365 18.16 -6.13 14.04
CA LEU A 365 17.34 -5.12 13.42
C LEU A 365 16.96 -4.06 14.44
N VAL A 366 17.36 -2.82 14.18
CA VAL A 366 17.02 -1.65 15.01
C VAL A 366 15.88 -0.88 14.38
N GLY A 367 14.90 -0.46 15.20
CA GLY A 367 13.77 0.32 14.68
C GLY A 367 13.13 1.21 15.73
N VAL A 368 12.36 2.22 15.26
CA VAL A 368 11.64 3.14 16.15
C VAL A 368 10.23 2.64 16.41
N ASN A 369 9.41 2.55 15.38
CA ASN A 369 7.98 2.25 15.48
C ASN A 369 7.54 1.06 14.61
N LEU A 370 8.32 0.74 13.60
CA LEU A 370 7.91 -0.18 12.53
C LEU A 370 8.01 -1.67 12.91
N LEU A 371 8.37 -1.98 14.14
CA LEU A 371 8.47 -3.35 14.64
C LEU A 371 7.17 -3.87 15.28
N ARG A 372 6.07 -3.11 15.18
CA ARG A 372 4.80 -3.44 15.84
C ARG A 372 3.92 -4.38 15.00
N GLU A 373 3.65 -4.04 13.76
CA GLU A 373 2.63 -4.68 12.93
C GLU A 373 3.24 -5.28 11.66
N GLY A 374 2.58 -6.30 11.11
CA GLY A 374 2.94 -6.89 9.82
C GLY A 374 4.27 -7.67 9.77
N LEU A 375 4.90 -7.96 10.93
CA LEU A 375 6.14 -8.69 10.99
C LEU A 375 5.92 -10.10 11.51
N ASP A 376 6.39 -11.09 10.76
CA ASP A 376 6.37 -12.49 11.14
C ASP A 376 7.79 -13.06 11.08
N LEU A 377 8.49 -13.01 12.21
CA LEU A 377 9.90 -13.32 12.36
C LEU A 377 10.11 -14.41 13.43
N PRO A 378 9.87 -15.68 13.11
CA PRO A 378 10.07 -16.79 14.06
C PRO A 378 11.55 -16.97 14.47
N GLU A 379 12.49 -16.37 13.72
CA GLU A 379 13.92 -16.40 14.00
C GLU A 379 14.33 -15.45 15.14
N VAL A 380 13.45 -14.51 15.52
CA VAL A 380 13.72 -13.53 16.58
C VAL A 380 13.52 -14.16 17.95
N ALA A 381 14.59 -14.25 18.72
CA ALA A 381 14.58 -14.74 20.10
C ALA A 381 14.70 -13.62 21.13
N LEU A 382 15.37 -12.52 20.80
CA LEU A 382 15.53 -11.39 21.71
C LEU A 382 14.81 -10.14 21.17
N VAL A 383 13.99 -9.55 22.03
CA VAL A 383 13.44 -8.20 21.81
C VAL A 383 13.95 -7.29 22.92
N ALA A 384 14.65 -6.23 22.57
CA ALA A 384 15.15 -5.23 23.49
C ALA A 384 14.40 -3.90 23.32
N ILE A 385 13.88 -3.37 24.41
CA ILE A 385 13.17 -2.08 24.44
C ILE A 385 14.01 -1.09 25.25
N LEU A 386 14.70 -0.19 24.57
CA LEU A 386 15.49 0.86 25.21
C LEU A 386 14.55 1.99 25.68
N ASP A 387 14.93 2.63 26.80
CA ASP A 387 14.13 3.72 27.40
C ASP A 387 12.65 3.34 27.60
N ALA A 388 12.39 2.16 28.14
CA ALA A 388 11.02 1.64 28.28
C ALA A 388 10.18 2.47 29.27
N ASP A 389 10.81 3.21 30.18
CA ASP A 389 10.17 4.10 31.16
C ASP A 389 9.88 5.51 30.65
N LYS A 390 10.22 5.82 29.40
CA LYS A 390 9.90 7.11 28.77
C LYS A 390 8.48 7.08 28.21
N GLU A 391 7.50 7.37 29.05
CA GLU A 391 6.08 7.35 28.68
C GLU A 391 5.79 8.20 27.43
N GLY A 392 4.94 7.67 26.55
CA GLY A 392 4.56 8.30 25.30
C GLY A 392 4.01 7.28 24.30
N PHE A 393 3.62 7.73 23.12
CA PHE A 393 3.01 6.92 22.08
C PHE A 393 3.83 5.67 21.67
N LEU A 394 5.16 5.71 21.83
CA LEU A 394 6.06 4.59 21.52
C LEU A 394 6.28 3.63 22.70
N ARG A 395 5.85 4.00 23.89
CA ARG A 395 6.03 3.26 25.15
C ARG A 395 4.74 3.14 25.94
N ASP A 396 3.60 3.19 25.25
CA ASP A 396 2.30 2.84 25.82
C ASP A 396 2.15 1.30 25.92
N ARG A 397 1.18 0.86 26.69
CA ARG A 397 0.87 -0.57 26.90
C ARG A 397 0.73 -1.32 25.57
N ARG A 398 0.01 -0.74 24.59
CA ARG A 398 -0.27 -1.39 23.30
C ARG A 398 1.03 -1.60 22.50
N SER A 399 1.82 -0.55 22.37
CA SER A 399 3.11 -0.59 21.68
C SER A 399 4.05 -1.64 22.27
N MET A 400 4.20 -1.63 23.59
CA MET A 400 5.11 -2.55 24.25
C MET A 400 4.61 -4.00 24.19
N THR A 401 3.31 -4.26 24.35
CA THR A 401 2.73 -5.60 24.22
C THR A 401 2.93 -6.16 22.81
N GLN A 402 2.71 -5.36 21.76
CA GLN A 402 2.92 -5.79 20.39
C GLN A 402 4.39 -6.05 20.07
N THR A 403 5.27 -5.18 20.55
CA THR A 403 6.72 -5.35 20.37
C THR A 403 7.22 -6.60 21.10
N ALA A 404 6.83 -6.81 22.34
CA ALA A 404 7.15 -8.00 23.11
C ALA A 404 6.65 -9.29 22.41
N GLY A 405 5.46 -9.25 21.85
CA GLY A 405 4.86 -10.35 21.10
C GLY A 405 5.67 -10.82 19.87
N ARG A 406 6.64 -10.04 19.38
CA ARG A 406 7.52 -10.46 18.27
C ARG A 406 8.43 -11.62 18.63
N ALA A 407 8.84 -11.75 19.90
CA ALA A 407 9.59 -12.91 20.38
C ALA A 407 8.73 -14.15 20.69
N ALA A 408 7.40 -14.04 20.64
CA ALA A 408 6.48 -15.11 21.03
C ALA A 408 6.42 -16.30 20.03
N ARG A 409 7.10 -16.22 18.89
CA ARG A 409 7.18 -17.29 17.88
C ARG A 409 8.46 -18.10 17.94
N ASN A 410 9.34 -17.73 18.85
CA ASN A 410 10.59 -18.46 19.12
C ASN A 410 10.50 -19.20 20.46
N VAL A 411 10.97 -20.45 20.50
CA VAL A 411 10.98 -21.26 21.73
C VAL A 411 11.83 -20.60 22.82
N ASN A 412 12.92 -19.92 22.42
CA ASN A 412 13.85 -19.20 23.30
C ASN A 412 13.48 -17.71 23.42
N GLY A 413 12.25 -17.35 23.01
CA GLY A 413 11.80 -15.96 22.99
C GLY A 413 11.88 -15.29 24.35
N ARG A 414 12.52 -14.11 24.44
CA ARG A 414 12.65 -13.29 25.65
C ARG A 414 12.62 -11.80 25.31
N VAL A 415 12.23 -11.00 26.29
CA VAL A 415 12.15 -9.54 26.16
C VAL A 415 12.92 -8.89 27.29
N ILE A 416 13.72 -7.89 26.97
CA ILE A 416 14.43 -7.06 27.95
C ILE A 416 13.94 -5.63 27.80
N MET A 417 13.42 -5.06 28.89
CA MET A 417 13.05 -3.66 29.00
C MET A 417 14.11 -2.92 29.81
N TYR A 418 14.82 -1.99 29.17
CA TYR A 418 15.77 -1.13 29.87
C TYR A 418 15.07 0.09 30.41
N ALA A 419 15.04 0.21 31.75
CA ALA A 419 14.28 1.26 32.45
C ALA A 419 14.80 1.48 33.86
N LYS A 420 14.83 2.75 34.31
CA LYS A 420 15.15 3.13 35.69
C LYS A 420 13.99 2.90 36.66
N LYS A 421 12.76 2.90 36.15
CA LYS A 421 11.55 2.66 36.94
C LYS A 421 10.53 1.89 36.11
N ILE A 422 9.71 1.10 36.77
CA ILE A 422 8.58 0.44 36.13
C ILE A 422 7.42 1.43 36.07
N THR A 423 6.95 1.74 34.86
CA THR A 423 5.76 2.58 34.64
C THR A 423 4.49 1.74 34.66
N GLU A 424 3.32 2.38 34.71
CA GLU A 424 2.04 1.70 34.65
C GLU A 424 1.86 0.91 33.33
N SER A 425 2.25 1.51 32.21
CA SER A 425 2.23 0.86 30.88
C SER A 425 3.13 -0.37 30.82
N MET A 426 4.31 -0.31 31.43
CA MET A 426 5.19 -1.48 31.54
C MET A 426 4.56 -2.58 32.39
N GLN A 427 4.02 -2.23 33.57
CA GLN A 427 3.40 -3.20 34.48
C GLN A 427 2.23 -3.90 33.80
N GLN A 428 1.33 -3.16 33.14
CA GLN A 428 0.21 -3.74 32.39
C GLN A 428 0.68 -4.66 31.25
N THR A 429 1.78 -4.34 30.58
CA THR A 429 2.36 -5.20 29.55
C THR A 429 2.93 -6.50 30.12
N ILE A 430 3.61 -6.42 31.26
CA ILE A 430 4.16 -7.57 31.97
C ILE A 430 3.04 -8.49 32.46
N ASP A 431 2.04 -7.91 33.09
CA ASP A 431 0.90 -8.67 33.65
C ASP A 431 0.12 -9.39 32.56
N GLU A 432 -0.17 -8.72 31.43
CA GLU A 432 -0.90 -9.32 30.30
C GLU A 432 -0.07 -10.42 29.63
N THR A 433 1.23 -10.20 29.43
CA THR A 433 2.12 -11.21 28.84
C THR A 433 2.23 -12.45 29.75
N ASN A 434 2.33 -12.25 31.06
CA ASN A 434 2.34 -13.32 32.03
C ASN A 434 1.01 -14.08 32.08
N ARG A 435 -0.14 -13.37 32.03
CA ARG A 435 -1.48 -13.97 31.97
C ARG A 435 -1.59 -14.93 30.76
N ARG A 436 -1.20 -14.46 29.59
CA ARG A 436 -1.22 -15.27 28.36
C ARG A 436 -0.27 -16.46 28.45
N ARG A 437 0.93 -16.25 28.98
CA ARG A 437 1.94 -17.29 29.17
C ARG A 437 1.41 -18.41 30.09
N LEU A 438 0.85 -18.06 31.24
CA LEU A 438 0.30 -19.02 32.20
C LEU A 438 -0.87 -19.80 31.61
N LYS A 439 -1.76 -19.15 30.87
CA LYS A 439 -2.89 -19.80 30.19
C LYS A 439 -2.40 -20.82 29.16
N GLN A 440 -1.39 -20.49 28.37
CA GLN A 440 -0.80 -21.41 27.40
C GLN A 440 -0.05 -22.57 28.11
N MET A 441 0.68 -22.30 29.19
CA MET A 441 1.36 -23.35 29.96
C MET A 441 0.37 -24.38 30.52
N ALA A 442 -0.70 -23.91 31.15
CA ALA A 442 -1.75 -24.80 31.68
C ALA A 442 -2.39 -25.66 30.57
N TYR A 443 -2.66 -25.05 29.41
CA TYR A 443 -3.20 -25.76 28.25
C TYR A 443 -2.21 -26.82 27.73
N ASN A 444 -0.93 -26.48 27.63
CA ASN A 444 0.11 -27.40 27.18
C ASN A 444 0.23 -28.62 28.12
N GLU A 445 0.19 -28.36 29.42
CA GLU A 445 0.27 -29.42 30.45
C GLU A 445 -0.96 -30.35 30.37
N GLU A 446 -2.16 -29.78 30.27
CA GLU A 446 -3.42 -30.54 30.17
C GLU A 446 -3.48 -31.43 28.93
N HIS A 447 -2.93 -30.94 27.79
CA HIS A 447 -2.98 -31.64 26.49
C HIS A 447 -1.69 -32.35 26.11
N GLY A 448 -0.68 -32.35 26.98
CA GLY A 448 0.63 -32.98 26.71
C GLY A 448 1.40 -32.36 25.52
N ILE A 449 1.20 -31.07 25.26
CA ILE A 449 1.83 -30.37 24.13
C ILE A 449 3.22 -29.88 24.51
N THR A 450 4.22 -30.26 23.70
CA THR A 450 5.58 -29.69 23.80
C THR A 450 5.70 -28.53 22.82
N PRO A 451 6.15 -27.33 23.29
CA PRO A 451 6.36 -26.18 22.39
C PRO A 451 7.30 -26.51 21.23
N THR A 452 6.88 -26.22 20.02
CA THR A 452 7.64 -26.48 18.79
C THR A 452 7.89 -25.22 18.00
N GLN A 453 9.16 -25.04 17.56
CA GLN A 453 9.56 -23.91 16.74
C GLN A 453 8.86 -23.94 15.38
N VAL A 454 8.24 -22.83 15.01
CA VAL A 454 7.69 -22.64 13.67
C VAL A 454 8.84 -22.45 12.68
N LYS A 455 8.93 -23.34 11.69
CA LYS A 455 9.88 -23.18 10.57
C LYS A 455 9.10 -22.71 9.34
N LYS A 456 9.40 -21.52 8.86
CA LYS A 456 8.90 -21.07 7.55
C LYS A 456 9.81 -21.58 6.44
N ASN A 457 9.22 -22.00 5.32
CA ASN A 457 9.98 -22.24 4.10
C ASN A 457 10.65 -20.93 3.67
N ASN A 458 11.95 -20.99 3.40
CA ASN A 458 12.76 -19.86 2.92
C ASN A 458 12.45 -19.47 1.46
N ALA A 459 11.21 -19.68 1.00
CA ALA A 459 10.79 -19.17 -0.29
C ALA A 459 10.73 -17.64 -0.21
N VAL A 460 11.65 -16.99 -0.92
CA VAL A 460 11.66 -15.54 -1.08
C VAL A 460 10.34 -15.11 -1.72
N SER A 461 9.65 -14.16 -1.13
CA SER A 461 8.38 -13.64 -1.67
C SER A 461 8.59 -13.03 -3.05
N GLN A 462 7.53 -12.94 -3.88
CA GLN A 462 7.63 -12.25 -5.17
C GLN A 462 8.08 -10.79 -5.02
N LEU A 463 7.62 -10.11 -3.97
CA LEU A 463 8.05 -8.74 -3.63
C LEU A 463 9.52 -8.69 -3.21
N GLY A 464 10.00 -9.69 -2.46
CA GLY A 464 11.40 -9.80 -2.10
C GLY A 464 12.30 -10.06 -3.32
N LYS A 465 11.85 -10.89 -4.27
CA LYS A 465 12.56 -11.09 -5.55
C LYS A 465 12.68 -9.79 -6.35
N MET A 466 11.59 -9.03 -6.47
CA MET A 466 11.61 -7.70 -7.12
C MET A 466 12.53 -6.71 -6.41
N GLY A 467 12.59 -6.75 -5.07
CA GLY A 467 13.51 -5.95 -4.27
C GLY A 467 14.97 -6.35 -4.49
N MET A 468 15.26 -7.65 -4.55
CA MET A 468 16.60 -8.19 -4.84
C MET A 468 17.07 -7.86 -6.27
N GLU A 469 16.22 -8.06 -7.29
CA GLU A 469 16.52 -7.70 -8.68
C GLU A 469 16.81 -6.20 -8.86
N ARG A 470 16.04 -5.33 -8.17
CA ARG A 470 16.33 -3.88 -8.15
C ARG A 470 17.65 -3.55 -7.46
N SER A 471 17.98 -4.27 -6.39
CA SER A 471 19.24 -4.05 -5.67
C SER A 471 20.44 -4.56 -6.45
N GLU A 472 20.34 -5.68 -7.16
CA GLU A 472 21.38 -6.19 -8.05
C GLU A 472 21.63 -5.23 -9.24
N ALA A 473 20.55 -4.69 -9.81
CA ALA A 473 20.68 -3.65 -10.85
C ALA A 473 21.29 -2.35 -10.30
N ALA A 474 21.01 -1.97 -9.05
CA ALA A 474 21.62 -0.84 -8.36
C ALA A 474 23.06 -1.15 -7.90
N GLN A 475 23.39 -2.38 -7.51
CA GLN A 475 24.72 -2.82 -7.14
C GLN A 475 25.67 -2.94 -8.34
N ALA A 476 25.13 -3.20 -9.52
CA ALA A 476 25.91 -3.12 -10.78
C ALA A 476 26.38 -1.69 -11.08
N THR A 477 25.77 -0.68 -10.43
CA THR A 477 26.13 0.74 -10.59
C THR A 477 26.78 1.36 -9.35
N SER A 478 26.63 0.77 -8.13
CA SER A 478 27.25 1.28 -6.90
C SER A 478 27.17 0.23 -5.77
N ALA A 479 28.24 -0.53 -5.55
CA ALA A 479 28.32 -1.40 -4.37
C ALA A 479 28.35 -0.52 -3.09
N PRO A 480 27.43 -0.73 -2.12
CA PRO A 480 27.52 -0.03 -0.84
C PRO A 480 28.82 -0.41 -0.15
N LEU A 481 29.60 0.59 0.25
CA LEU A 481 30.83 0.41 0.98
C LEU A 481 30.50 -0.25 2.34
N ARG A 482 31.02 -1.45 2.60
CA ARG A 482 30.76 -2.21 3.83
C ARG A 482 31.95 -2.11 4.79
N GLY A 483 31.67 -1.99 6.09
CA GLY A 483 32.68 -2.04 7.15
C GLY A 483 33.82 -1.03 6.97
N ALA A 484 35.07 -1.51 7.01
CA ALA A 484 36.28 -0.68 6.92
C ALA A 484 36.33 0.24 5.68
N GLN A 485 35.70 -0.12 4.56
CA GLN A 485 35.66 0.71 3.34
C GLN A 485 34.73 1.92 3.49
N TYR A 486 33.65 1.80 4.27
CA TYR A 486 32.73 2.90 4.59
C TYR A 486 33.45 3.97 5.42
N TYR A 487 34.18 3.53 6.47
CA TYR A 487 34.96 4.44 7.33
C TYR A 487 36.14 5.07 6.58
N ALA A 488 36.82 4.34 5.70
CA ALA A 488 37.88 4.90 4.87
C ALA A 488 37.37 5.94 3.83
N ALA A 489 36.10 5.86 3.44
CA ALA A 489 35.47 6.86 2.60
C ALA A 489 35.08 8.13 3.37
N LEU A 490 34.64 7.99 4.62
CA LEU A 490 34.37 9.10 5.54
C LEU A 490 35.64 9.88 5.88
N GLU A 491 36.74 9.21 6.20
CA GLU A 491 38.06 9.84 6.47
C GLU A 491 38.60 10.64 5.26
N LYS A 492 38.23 10.24 4.04
CA LYS A 492 38.61 10.97 2.80
C LYS A 492 37.64 12.10 2.43
N GLY A 493 36.73 12.48 3.32
CA GLY A 493 35.77 13.57 3.10
C GLY A 493 34.71 13.30 2.03
N LYS A 494 34.55 12.05 1.57
CA LYS A 494 33.48 11.64 0.65
C LYS A 494 32.26 11.23 1.49
N ASN A 495 31.17 11.96 1.36
CA ASN A 495 29.91 11.57 2.03
C ASN A 495 29.33 10.34 1.32
N PRO A 496 29.30 9.15 1.96
CA PRO A 496 28.82 7.91 1.32
C PRO A 496 27.34 7.97 0.93
N ARG A 497 26.56 8.90 1.49
CA ARG A 497 25.14 9.15 1.14
C ARG A 497 24.98 9.83 -0.21
N MET A 498 25.98 10.58 -0.71
CA MET A 498 25.90 11.23 -2.03
C MET A 498 26.15 10.28 -3.20
N VAL A 499 26.60 9.05 -2.95
CA VAL A 499 26.88 8.06 -4.00
C VAL A 499 25.69 7.11 -4.23
N ALA A 500 24.65 7.18 -3.41
CA ALA A 500 23.51 6.25 -3.40
C ALA A 500 22.14 6.88 -3.73
N GLU A 501 22.07 8.07 -4.34
CA GLU A 501 20.80 8.54 -4.90
C GLU A 501 20.58 7.90 -6.28
N PRO A 502 19.57 7.03 -6.46
CA PRO A 502 19.22 6.53 -7.79
C PRO A 502 18.60 7.67 -8.60
N SER A 503 19.30 8.13 -9.63
CA SER A 503 18.68 8.94 -10.66
C SER A 503 17.59 8.07 -11.33
N VAL A 504 16.34 8.46 -11.19
CA VAL A 504 15.21 7.86 -11.90
C VAL A 504 15.42 8.09 -13.40
N ALA A 505 15.87 7.05 -14.10
CA ALA A 505 16.01 7.07 -15.54
C ALA A 505 14.64 6.90 -16.20
N TYR A 506 14.02 7.99 -16.59
CA TYR A 506 12.96 7.99 -17.59
C TYR A 506 13.61 7.83 -18.97
N GLY A 507 13.23 6.78 -19.70
CA GLY A 507 13.34 6.60 -21.15
C GLY A 507 14.74 6.78 -21.77
N LYS A 508 15.29 5.70 -22.29
CA LYS A 508 16.49 5.71 -23.15
C LYS A 508 16.28 6.61 -24.36
N SER A 509 16.92 7.76 -24.38
CA SER A 509 17.44 8.37 -25.60
C SER A 509 18.93 8.64 -25.40
N LYS A 510 19.68 8.38 -26.45
CA LYS A 510 21.14 8.39 -26.50
C LYS A 510 21.75 9.71 -26.06
N GLU A 511 22.87 9.57 -25.33
CA GLU A 511 23.92 10.57 -25.14
C GLU A 511 23.52 11.98 -24.70
N ASN A 512 23.66 12.25 -23.41
CA ASN A 512 24.11 13.54 -22.94
C ASN A 512 24.75 13.42 -21.55
N THR A 513 26.05 13.55 -21.52
CA THR A 513 26.89 13.78 -20.35
C THR A 513 26.44 15.05 -19.64
N THR A 514 25.78 14.89 -18.50
CA THR A 514 25.39 16.00 -17.60
C THR A 514 26.64 16.45 -16.83
N ILE A 515 27.32 17.45 -17.33
CA ILE A 515 28.35 18.21 -16.57
C ILE A 515 27.58 19.06 -15.56
N ALA A 516 27.89 18.92 -14.28
CA ALA A 516 27.23 19.67 -13.21
C ALA A 516 27.40 21.19 -13.43
N ALA A 517 26.31 21.94 -13.36
CA ALA A 517 26.23 23.37 -13.70
C ALA A 517 27.14 24.29 -12.84
N HIS A 518 27.76 23.77 -11.79
CA HIS A 518 28.64 24.53 -10.90
C HIS A 518 30.08 24.76 -11.44
N ASN A 519 30.50 24.01 -12.46
CA ASN A 519 31.87 24.06 -12.97
C ASN A 519 32.01 24.74 -14.37
N LEU A 520 30.96 25.38 -14.87
CA LEU A 520 30.99 26.06 -16.16
C LEU A 520 31.34 27.54 -15.99
N THR A 521 32.22 28.03 -16.86
CA THR A 521 32.51 29.47 -16.99
C THR A 521 31.28 30.25 -17.48
N PRO A 522 31.19 31.56 -17.25
CA PRO A 522 30.07 32.37 -17.74
C PRO A 522 29.80 32.26 -19.25
N GLU A 523 30.84 32.08 -20.07
CA GLU A 523 30.74 31.90 -21.53
C GLU A 523 30.15 30.52 -21.88
N GLU A 524 30.61 29.46 -21.26
CA GLU A 524 30.08 28.09 -21.43
C GLU A 524 28.63 27.95 -20.98
N ARG A 525 28.20 28.71 -19.95
CA ARG A 525 26.80 28.80 -19.55
C ARG A 525 25.92 29.46 -20.60
N GLY A 526 26.44 30.52 -21.24
CA GLY A 526 25.75 31.23 -22.33
C GLY A 526 25.49 30.30 -23.52
N GLU A 527 26.52 29.61 -24.00
CA GLU A 527 26.39 28.66 -25.10
C GLU A 527 25.44 27.50 -24.79
N ARG A 528 25.45 27.01 -23.55
CA ARG A 528 24.57 25.93 -23.14
C ARG A 528 23.10 26.36 -23.05
N ILE A 529 22.83 27.58 -22.62
CA ILE A 529 21.48 28.17 -22.62
C ILE A 529 20.97 28.34 -24.06
N GLU A 530 21.78 28.74 -24.99
CA GLU A 530 21.40 28.85 -26.42
C GLU A 530 21.12 27.47 -27.03
N GLN A 531 21.93 26.45 -26.72
CA GLN A 531 21.72 25.09 -27.17
C GLN A 531 20.40 24.50 -26.60
N LEU A 532 20.09 24.75 -25.32
CA LEU A 532 18.83 24.32 -24.71
C LEU A 532 17.62 25.06 -25.32
N ARG A 533 17.74 26.36 -25.59
CA ARG A 533 16.68 27.12 -26.29
C ARG A 533 16.43 26.63 -27.70
N ALA A 534 17.49 26.24 -28.42
CA ALA A 534 17.36 25.65 -29.76
C ALA A 534 16.73 24.24 -29.73
N ALA A 535 17.01 23.44 -28.69
CA ALA A 535 16.42 22.13 -28.51
C ALA A 535 14.93 22.20 -28.11
N MET A 536 14.50 23.23 -27.37
CA MET A 536 13.10 23.46 -27.01
C MET A 536 12.25 24.03 -28.16
N LYS A 537 12.86 24.50 -29.27
CA LYS A 537 12.16 24.99 -30.47
C LYS A 537 11.99 23.92 -31.57
N LYS A 538 12.57 22.75 -31.40
CA LYS A 538 12.32 21.53 -32.20
C LYS A 538 11.31 20.60 -31.51
#